data_3bf89d1c4f542d37a7cb2a6d3b1bb1f4
#
_entry.id   3bf89d1c4f542d37a7cb2a6d3b1bb1f4
#
_cell.length_a   1.000
_cell.length_b   1.000
_cell.length_c   1.000
_cell.angle_alpha   90.00
_cell.angle_beta   90.00
_cell.angle_gamma   90.00
#
_symmetry.space_group_name_H-M   'P 1'
#
loop_
_entity.id
_entity.type
_entity.pdbx_description
1 polymer ?
#
loop_
_entity_poly.entity_id
_entity_poly.type
_entity_poly.pdbx_seq_one_letter_code
_entity_poly.pdbx_strand_id
1 'polypeptide(L)'
;MKQNKLYILFLGVFISMWLSSCDLDTKPSTKVDEDSVMQDARHFEKIITGSMVNLMESFYSLANPGYGAFLRADDAMGSDAVLNRKYGFSSHYSFTAIYGKGGTNTFSWNLTYQIINNMNIILRDIDNAQGDEELKDRIKAQALAMRGFMYLHLASHYSFAINHDAKAVSVPIYTEKEEAYAPLAASSVAEVYAQVLSDIDTALDLLPENYARAEKWQLDRSVLLGIAARASLYAREWEKAATYSDELLRNHSTSYLMNEKEYASGFNDLDNGEWIWGHAQRIDQDNASYQFHFLDTTSPDSYYYSFNVDPYFRDLFDEGDYRKAMIYWAPDPGKNPAEEEFVWMRYAKFKFKKDQIADVVLMRNSEIYLINAEAKAHLGEGDATHKLNALKKARGAQLVQLSGDELLEEIYLERRKELFGEGFSLVDLIRLQKSVQRKEYPQSEKVEYTFQDETGASFTKLFTPQGHRILNFPDKSEFTANSKYYLYRIPDTEVRSNKLLYSKYPPLDIF
;
A
#
# COMPACT_ATOMS: atom_id res chain seq x y z
N MET A 1 -29.73 -81.57 -17.43
CA MET A 1 -30.51 -80.29 -17.65
C MET A 1 -30.86 -79.52 -16.35
N LYS A 2 -30.80 -80.06 -15.15
CA LYS A 2 -31.09 -79.34 -13.92
C LYS A 2 -29.91 -78.50 -13.37
N GLN A 3 -28.66 -78.90 -13.59
CA GLN A 3 -27.48 -78.19 -13.10
C GLN A 3 -27.21 -76.90 -13.86
N ASN A 4 -27.44 -76.81 -15.15
CA ASN A 4 -27.22 -75.57 -15.93
C ASN A 4 -28.21 -74.44 -15.59
N LYS A 5 -29.40 -74.76 -15.12
CA LYS A 5 -30.39 -73.71 -14.70
C LYS A 5 -29.97 -73.05 -13.35
N LEU A 6 -29.25 -73.77 -12.50
CA LEU A 6 -28.79 -73.27 -11.21
C LEU A 6 -27.64 -72.27 -11.42
N TYR A 7 -26.72 -72.54 -12.37
CA TYR A 7 -25.60 -71.62 -12.71
C TYR A 7 -26.10 -70.34 -13.38
N ILE A 8 -27.10 -70.43 -14.22
CA ILE A 8 -27.71 -69.23 -14.86
C ILE A 8 -28.45 -68.35 -13.84
N LEU A 9 -29.08 -68.97 -12.84
CA LEU A 9 -29.73 -68.23 -11.72
C LEU A 9 -28.69 -67.56 -10.81
N PHE A 10 -27.62 -68.22 -10.49
CA PHE A 10 -26.51 -67.65 -9.72
C PHE A 10 -25.79 -66.54 -10.48
N LEU A 11 -25.56 -66.70 -11.78
CA LEU A 11 -24.95 -65.66 -12.63
C LEU A 11 -25.88 -64.44 -12.77
N GLY A 12 -27.19 -64.63 -12.86
CA GLY A 12 -28.16 -63.52 -12.90
C GLY A 12 -28.22 -62.73 -11.61
N VAL A 13 -28.17 -63.39 -10.43
CA VAL A 13 -28.10 -62.74 -9.12
C VAL A 13 -26.79 -62.00 -8.90
N PHE A 14 -25.65 -62.57 -9.40
CA PHE A 14 -24.35 -61.90 -9.28
C PHE A 14 -24.26 -60.65 -10.20
N ILE A 15 -24.88 -60.68 -11.37
CA ILE A 15 -24.91 -59.53 -12.28
C ILE A 15 -25.87 -58.43 -11.80
N SER A 16 -26.95 -58.79 -11.13
CA SER A 16 -27.86 -57.81 -10.53
C SER A 16 -27.32 -57.09 -9.29
N MET A 17 -26.34 -57.69 -8.57
CA MET A 17 -25.61 -57.03 -7.47
C MET A 17 -24.56 -56.01 -7.95
N TRP A 18 -24.16 -56.04 -9.21
CA TRP A 18 -23.18 -55.09 -9.76
C TRP A 18 -23.82 -53.85 -10.41
N LEU A 19 -25.16 -53.77 -10.47
CA LEU A 19 -25.90 -52.63 -11.00
C LEU A 19 -26.49 -51.74 -9.93
N SER A 20 -26.34 -51.99 -8.66
CA SER A 20 -26.50 -50.99 -7.61
C SER A 20 -25.23 -50.16 -7.52
N SER A 21 -25.00 -49.34 -8.53
CA SER A 21 -24.14 -48.15 -8.39
C SER A 21 -24.82 -47.28 -7.33
N CYS A 22 -24.38 -47.38 -6.09
CA CYS A 22 -24.62 -46.31 -5.15
C CYS A 22 -24.05 -45.06 -5.82
N ASP A 23 -24.92 -44.12 -6.07
CA ASP A 23 -24.52 -42.76 -6.35
C ASP A 23 -23.75 -42.26 -5.12
N LEU A 24 -22.42 -42.49 -5.12
CA LEU A 24 -21.52 -41.97 -4.11
C LEU A 24 -21.25 -40.50 -4.43
N ASP A 25 -22.30 -39.72 -4.46
CA ASP A 25 -22.17 -38.27 -4.31
C ASP A 25 -21.94 -37.99 -2.82
N THR A 26 -20.88 -38.59 -2.29
CA THR A 26 -20.29 -38.18 -1.03
C THR A 26 -19.58 -36.86 -1.29
N LYS A 27 -20.34 -35.77 -1.21
CA LYS A 27 -19.75 -34.44 -0.97
C LYS A 27 -18.87 -34.61 0.27
N PRO A 28 -17.55 -34.39 0.18
CA PRO A 28 -16.70 -34.51 1.38
C PRO A 28 -17.30 -33.61 2.45
N SER A 29 -17.52 -34.13 3.64
CA SER A 29 -18.09 -33.37 4.77
C SER A 29 -17.23 -32.16 5.19
N THR A 30 -16.07 -31.99 4.56
CA THR A 30 -15.13 -30.87 4.71
C THR A 30 -15.17 -29.86 3.55
N LYS A 31 -15.88 -30.15 2.43
CA LYS A 31 -16.19 -29.14 1.44
C LYS A 31 -17.50 -28.47 1.83
N VAL A 32 -17.41 -27.28 2.38
CA VAL A 32 -18.55 -26.39 2.48
C VAL A 32 -19.02 -26.18 1.04
N ASP A 33 -20.29 -26.53 0.76
CA ASP A 33 -20.89 -26.36 -0.56
C ASP A 33 -20.90 -24.86 -0.89
N GLU A 34 -20.26 -24.47 -1.96
CA GLU A 34 -20.13 -23.06 -2.37
C GLU A 34 -21.49 -22.37 -2.42
N ASP A 35 -22.52 -23.09 -2.94
CA ASP A 35 -23.90 -22.62 -2.99
C ASP A 35 -24.50 -22.43 -1.58
N SER A 36 -24.10 -23.23 -0.60
CA SER A 36 -24.60 -23.10 0.79
C SER A 36 -23.92 -21.95 1.55
N VAL A 37 -22.69 -21.62 1.20
CA VAL A 37 -21.96 -20.49 1.80
C VAL A 37 -22.54 -19.16 1.33
N MET A 38 -22.95 -19.06 0.08
CA MET A 38 -23.48 -17.84 -0.52
C MET A 38 -24.96 -17.56 -0.15
N GLN A 39 -25.59 -18.40 0.67
CA GLN A 39 -26.98 -18.20 1.10
C GLN A 39 -27.17 -17.22 2.26
N ASP A 40 -26.14 -16.91 3.04
CA ASP A 40 -26.21 -16.03 4.20
C ASP A 40 -25.28 -14.84 4.05
N ALA A 41 -25.81 -13.63 4.16
CA ALA A 41 -25.05 -12.38 4.04
C ALA A 41 -23.82 -12.32 4.93
N ARG A 42 -23.86 -12.91 6.14
CA ARG A 42 -22.72 -12.96 7.07
C ARG A 42 -21.51 -13.72 6.52
N HIS A 43 -21.70 -14.59 5.54
CA HIS A 43 -20.58 -15.29 4.92
C HIS A 43 -19.75 -14.41 4.01
N PHE A 44 -20.36 -13.38 3.40
CA PHE A 44 -19.65 -12.41 2.58
C PHE A 44 -18.71 -11.51 3.38
N GLU A 45 -18.98 -11.26 4.68
CA GLU A 45 -18.03 -10.59 5.57
C GLU A 45 -16.72 -11.36 5.70
N LYS A 46 -16.76 -12.69 5.66
CA LYS A 46 -15.56 -13.54 5.69
C LYS A 46 -14.73 -13.40 4.43
N ILE A 47 -15.35 -13.13 3.28
CA ILE A 47 -14.63 -12.85 2.03
C ILE A 47 -13.88 -11.52 2.13
N ILE A 48 -14.51 -10.48 2.71
CA ILE A 48 -13.85 -9.18 2.97
C ILE A 48 -12.68 -9.38 3.93
N THR A 49 -12.90 -10.05 5.06
CA THR A 49 -11.87 -10.33 6.06
C THR A 49 -10.71 -11.13 5.44
N GLY A 50 -11.01 -12.22 4.73
CA GLY A 50 -10.01 -13.03 4.03
C GLY A 50 -9.24 -12.25 2.98
N SER A 51 -9.90 -11.33 2.26
CA SER A 51 -9.26 -10.46 1.29
C SER A 51 -8.32 -9.45 1.96
N MET A 52 -8.68 -8.91 3.12
CA MET A 52 -7.80 -8.02 3.89
C MET A 52 -6.57 -8.77 4.44
N VAL A 53 -6.76 -9.98 4.97
CA VAL A 53 -5.66 -10.83 5.39
C VAL A 53 -4.76 -11.17 4.19
N ASN A 54 -5.34 -11.55 3.05
CA ASN A 54 -4.58 -11.84 1.84
C ASN A 54 -3.81 -10.61 1.36
N LEU A 55 -4.40 -9.42 1.40
CA LEU A 55 -3.73 -8.16 1.06
C LEU A 55 -2.50 -7.90 1.92
N MET A 56 -2.58 -8.15 3.22
CA MET A 56 -1.52 -7.79 4.17
C MET A 56 -0.49 -8.90 4.40
N GLU A 57 -0.92 -10.17 4.35
CA GLU A 57 -0.12 -11.31 4.81
C GLU A 57 0.39 -12.21 3.67
N SER A 58 -0.06 -12.00 2.42
CA SER A 58 0.44 -12.79 1.28
C SER A 58 1.90 -12.54 1.01
N PHE A 59 2.63 -13.61 0.67
CA PHE A 59 4.04 -13.49 0.34
C PHE A 59 4.30 -13.33 -1.16
N TYR A 60 5.10 -12.35 -1.50
CA TYR A 60 5.88 -12.35 -2.72
C TYR A 60 7.21 -13.10 -2.49
N SER A 61 7.86 -12.81 -1.38
CA SER A 61 9.00 -13.53 -0.82
C SER A 61 8.97 -13.36 0.69
N LEU A 62 9.76 -14.15 1.43
CA LEU A 62 9.83 -14.05 2.90
C LEU A 62 10.06 -12.62 3.41
N ALA A 63 10.80 -11.81 2.65
CA ALA A 63 11.13 -10.43 3.04
C ALA A 63 10.10 -9.38 2.57
N ASN A 64 9.13 -9.77 1.74
CA ASN A 64 8.23 -8.84 1.06
C ASN A 64 6.77 -9.30 1.18
N PRO A 65 6.16 -9.23 2.37
CA PRO A 65 4.78 -9.65 2.56
C PRO A 65 3.79 -8.59 2.07
N GLY A 66 2.77 -9.04 1.35
CA GLY A 66 1.55 -8.33 1.04
C GLY A 66 1.71 -6.90 0.52
N TYR A 67 0.76 -6.07 0.88
CA TYR A 67 0.72 -4.65 0.51
C TYR A 67 1.89 -3.85 1.06
N GLY A 68 2.42 -4.26 2.22
CA GLY A 68 3.64 -3.65 2.78
C GLY A 68 4.84 -3.71 1.84
N ALA A 69 4.94 -4.75 0.99
CA ALA A 69 5.99 -4.83 -0.02
C ALA A 69 5.87 -3.74 -1.10
N PHE A 70 4.64 -3.38 -1.50
CA PHE A 70 4.42 -2.30 -2.48
C PHE A 70 4.79 -0.95 -1.88
N LEU A 71 4.39 -0.69 -0.63
CA LEU A 71 4.76 0.54 0.08
C LEU A 71 6.29 0.69 0.20
N ARG A 72 7.00 -0.41 0.46
CA ARG A 72 8.49 -0.38 0.50
C ARG A 72 9.10 -0.18 -0.87
N ALA A 73 8.53 -0.80 -1.91
CA ALA A 73 8.97 -0.60 -3.30
C ALA A 73 8.86 0.88 -3.71
N ASP A 74 7.73 1.51 -3.38
CA ASP A 74 7.46 2.92 -3.69
C ASP A 74 8.46 3.85 -2.99
N ASP A 75 8.71 3.64 -1.71
CA ASP A 75 9.69 4.45 -0.97
C ASP A 75 11.12 4.23 -1.48
N ALA A 76 11.47 2.99 -1.84
CA ALA A 76 12.79 2.68 -2.40
C ALA A 76 13.04 3.37 -3.75
N MET A 77 11.99 3.64 -4.53
CA MET A 77 12.07 4.33 -5.82
C MET A 77 12.03 5.85 -5.69
N GLY A 78 11.80 6.39 -4.49
CA GLY A 78 11.79 7.81 -4.21
C GLY A 78 13.16 8.47 -4.13
N SER A 79 13.14 9.73 -3.68
CA SER A 79 14.33 10.56 -3.50
C SER A 79 14.95 10.45 -2.11
N ASP A 80 14.15 10.10 -1.10
CA ASP A 80 14.51 10.35 0.30
C ASP A 80 15.06 9.11 1.01
N ALA A 81 14.81 7.90 0.47
CA ALA A 81 15.32 6.65 1.02
C ALA A 81 16.64 6.24 0.37
N VAL A 82 17.67 6.01 1.18
CA VAL A 82 18.96 5.47 0.77
C VAL A 82 19.06 4.02 1.21
N LEU A 83 19.10 3.09 0.26
CA LEU A 83 19.17 1.68 0.56
C LEU A 83 20.63 1.21 0.63
N ASN A 84 20.99 0.54 1.74
CA ASN A 84 22.21 -0.24 1.77
C ASN A 84 22.06 -1.49 0.86
N ARG A 85 23.18 -2.13 0.49
CA ARG A 85 23.18 -3.25 -0.49
C ARG A 85 22.74 -4.60 0.11
N LYS A 86 22.14 -4.64 1.30
CA LYS A 86 21.99 -5.94 1.97
C LYS A 86 20.95 -6.81 1.29
N TYR A 87 19.68 -6.52 1.35
CA TYR A 87 18.62 -7.38 0.79
C TYR A 87 17.37 -6.57 0.46
N GLY A 88 16.43 -7.21 -0.21
CA GLY A 88 15.10 -6.68 -0.44
C GLY A 88 15.04 -5.72 -1.61
N PHE A 89 14.74 -4.47 -1.36
CA PHE A 89 14.29 -3.49 -2.36
C PHE A 89 15.42 -2.83 -3.18
N SER A 90 16.63 -3.37 -3.18
CA SER A 90 17.75 -2.82 -3.96
C SER A 90 17.50 -2.76 -5.48
N SER A 91 16.71 -3.69 -6.02
CA SER A 91 16.30 -3.68 -7.42
C SER A 91 15.25 -2.61 -7.72
N HIS A 92 14.37 -2.28 -6.76
CA HIS A 92 13.45 -1.14 -6.87
C HIS A 92 14.24 0.18 -6.77
N TYR A 93 15.13 0.28 -5.80
CA TYR A 93 16.02 1.43 -5.63
C TYR A 93 16.85 1.73 -6.90
N SER A 94 17.25 0.72 -7.65
CA SER A 94 17.97 0.84 -8.93
C SER A 94 17.06 0.87 -10.16
N PHE A 95 15.74 0.90 -10.01
CA PHE A 95 14.74 0.89 -11.07
C PHE A 95 14.81 -0.33 -12.00
N THR A 96 15.38 -1.45 -11.55
CA THR A 96 15.51 -2.68 -12.34
C THR A 96 14.40 -3.71 -12.05
N ALA A 97 13.73 -3.62 -10.91
CA ALA A 97 12.70 -4.58 -10.49
C ALA A 97 11.47 -4.56 -11.41
N ILE A 98 10.97 -3.38 -11.72
CA ILE A 98 9.75 -3.18 -12.50
C ILE A 98 9.94 -3.41 -14.00
N TYR A 99 11.17 -3.49 -14.44
CA TYR A 99 11.56 -3.85 -15.81
C TYR A 99 11.52 -5.36 -16.07
N GLY A 100 11.54 -6.16 -15.01
CA GLY A 100 11.62 -7.61 -15.07
C GLY A 100 10.30 -8.26 -15.48
N LYS A 101 10.42 -9.48 -16.04
CA LYS A 101 9.28 -10.28 -16.50
C LYS A 101 8.53 -11.02 -15.38
N GLY A 102 8.83 -10.73 -14.13
CA GLY A 102 8.25 -11.39 -12.98
C GLY A 102 8.45 -10.57 -11.71
N GLY A 103 8.26 -11.18 -10.56
CA GLY A 103 8.53 -10.53 -9.29
C GLY A 103 7.41 -9.63 -8.82
N THR A 104 7.75 -8.45 -8.31
CA THR A 104 6.81 -7.51 -7.67
C THR A 104 5.65 -7.10 -8.58
N ASN A 105 5.91 -6.88 -9.87
CA ASN A 105 4.86 -6.50 -10.83
C ASN A 105 3.79 -7.59 -10.95
N THR A 106 4.22 -8.84 -11.16
CA THR A 106 3.30 -9.98 -11.28
C THR A 106 2.56 -10.23 -9.98
N PHE A 107 3.25 -10.10 -8.84
CA PHE A 107 2.62 -10.24 -7.53
C PHE A 107 1.58 -9.14 -7.29
N SER A 108 1.93 -7.88 -7.55
CA SER A 108 1.01 -6.73 -7.44
C SER A 108 -0.24 -6.94 -8.30
N TRP A 109 -0.06 -7.29 -9.57
CA TRP A 109 -1.15 -7.56 -10.50
C TRP A 109 -2.07 -8.67 -10.00
N ASN A 110 -1.50 -9.82 -9.68
CA ASN A 110 -2.27 -10.99 -9.29
C ASN A 110 -3.02 -10.78 -7.97
N LEU A 111 -2.35 -10.25 -6.95
CA LEU A 111 -2.97 -9.97 -5.65
C LEU A 111 -4.12 -8.97 -5.77
N THR A 112 -3.90 -7.91 -6.51
CA THR A 112 -4.89 -6.85 -6.69
C THR A 112 -6.13 -7.36 -7.44
N TYR A 113 -5.94 -8.08 -8.57
CA TYR A 113 -7.06 -8.65 -9.32
C TYR A 113 -7.76 -9.81 -8.60
N GLN A 114 -7.05 -10.57 -7.77
CA GLN A 114 -7.68 -11.57 -6.91
C GLN A 114 -8.64 -10.92 -5.91
N ILE A 115 -8.25 -9.81 -5.30
CA ILE A 115 -9.11 -9.07 -4.37
C ILE A 115 -10.29 -8.44 -5.12
N ILE A 116 -10.06 -7.81 -6.29
CA ILE A 116 -11.13 -7.29 -7.14
C ILE A 116 -12.15 -8.37 -7.48
N ASN A 117 -11.69 -9.57 -7.86
CA ASN A 117 -12.58 -10.69 -8.16
C ASN A 117 -13.41 -11.11 -6.92
N ASN A 118 -12.80 -11.16 -5.74
CA ASN A 118 -13.51 -11.45 -4.50
C ASN A 118 -14.61 -10.41 -4.22
N MET A 119 -14.32 -9.12 -4.45
CA MET A 119 -15.32 -8.06 -4.30
C MET A 119 -16.44 -8.19 -5.32
N ASN A 120 -16.10 -8.53 -6.57
CA ASN A 120 -17.12 -8.76 -7.63
C ASN A 120 -18.03 -9.95 -7.32
N ILE A 121 -17.53 -11.02 -6.71
CA ILE A 121 -18.36 -12.14 -6.22
C ILE A 121 -19.38 -11.63 -5.17
N ILE A 122 -18.93 -10.83 -4.21
CA ILE A 122 -19.82 -10.24 -3.20
C ILE A 122 -20.90 -9.40 -3.89
N LEU A 123 -20.51 -8.46 -4.75
CA LEU A 123 -21.43 -7.52 -5.41
C LEU A 123 -22.44 -8.21 -6.33
N ARG A 124 -22.07 -9.34 -6.94
CA ARG A 124 -22.95 -10.14 -7.79
C ARG A 124 -23.99 -10.92 -6.99
N ASP A 125 -23.60 -11.50 -5.86
CA ASP A 125 -24.38 -12.55 -5.21
C ASP A 125 -25.10 -12.11 -3.92
N ILE A 126 -24.65 -11.02 -3.27
CA ILE A 126 -25.13 -10.59 -1.94
C ILE A 126 -26.65 -10.30 -1.91
N ASP A 127 -27.23 -9.77 -2.99
CA ASP A 127 -28.64 -9.42 -3.03
C ASP A 127 -29.55 -10.65 -2.93
N ASN A 128 -29.07 -11.80 -3.39
CA ASN A 128 -29.79 -13.08 -3.32
C ASN A 128 -29.61 -13.80 -1.97
N ALA A 129 -28.69 -13.35 -1.12
CA ALA A 129 -28.45 -13.96 0.17
C ALA A 129 -29.54 -13.63 1.19
N GLN A 130 -29.72 -14.52 2.16
CA GLN A 130 -30.57 -14.27 3.32
C GLN A 130 -29.84 -13.33 4.29
N GLY A 131 -30.57 -12.38 4.87
CA GLY A 131 -30.01 -11.45 5.83
C GLY A 131 -30.75 -10.13 5.84
N ASP A 132 -30.41 -9.29 6.80
CA ASP A 132 -30.90 -7.95 6.93
C ASP A 132 -30.36 -7.04 5.81
N GLU A 133 -31.19 -6.17 5.26
CA GLU A 133 -30.80 -5.26 4.17
C GLU A 133 -29.69 -4.29 4.61
N GLU A 134 -29.73 -3.78 5.85
CA GLU A 134 -28.68 -2.93 6.40
C GLU A 134 -27.30 -3.65 6.43
N LEU A 135 -27.32 -4.95 6.78
CA LEU A 135 -26.12 -5.81 6.72
C LEU A 135 -25.63 -5.96 5.28
N LYS A 136 -26.52 -6.21 4.33
CA LYS A 136 -26.16 -6.35 2.91
C LYS A 136 -25.60 -5.06 2.35
N ASP A 137 -26.22 -3.91 2.63
CA ASP A 137 -25.76 -2.61 2.17
C ASP A 137 -24.38 -2.26 2.74
N ARG A 138 -24.13 -2.56 4.02
CA ARG A 138 -22.82 -2.42 4.63
C ARG A 138 -21.77 -3.28 3.93
N ILE A 139 -22.06 -4.54 3.64
CA ILE A 139 -21.14 -5.46 2.97
C ILE A 139 -20.85 -4.99 1.55
N LYS A 140 -21.88 -4.54 0.80
CA LYS A 140 -21.71 -3.94 -0.53
C LYS A 140 -20.82 -2.71 -0.48
N ALA A 141 -21.06 -1.80 0.49
CA ALA A 141 -20.25 -0.60 0.68
C ALA A 141 -18.77 -0.95 0.90
N GLN A 142 -18.50 -1.91 1.78
CA GLN A 142 -17.13 -2.36 2.05
C GLN A 142 -16.49 -3.04 0.84
N ALA A 143 -17.25 -3.83 0.07
CA ALA A 143 -16.77 -4.47 -1.15
C ALA A 143 -16.43 -3.43 -2.23
N LEU A 144 -17.31 -2.45 -2.47
CA LEU A 144 -17.05 -1.35 -3.40
C LEU A 144 -15.84 -0.53 -2.98
N ALA A 145 -15.71 -0.17 -1.70
CA ALA A 145 -14.57 0.59 -1.22
C ALA A 145 -13.25 -0.17 -1.39
N MET A 146 -13.23 -1.48 -1.11
CA MET A 146 -12.04 -2.32 -1.32
C MET A 146 -11.71 -2.45 -2.80
N ARG A 147 -12.70 -2.63 -3.69
CA ARG A 147 -12.50 -2.66 -5.15
C ARG A 147 -11.95 -1.34 -5.66
N GLY A 148 -12.53 -0.22 -5.24
CA GLY A 148 -12.05 1.11 -5.56
C GLY A 148 -10.60 1.34 -5.11
N PHE A 149 -10.25 0.91 -3.89
CA PHE A 149 -8.87 1.00 -3.39
C PHE A 149 -7.89 0.16 -4.22
N MET A 150 -8.28 -1.03 -4.66
CA MET A 150 -7.45 -1.86 -5.53
C MET A 150 -7.28 -1.24 -6.93
N TYR A 151 -8.34 -0.68 -7.53
CA TYR A 151 -8.21 0.05 -8.79
C TYR A 151 -7.39 1.33 -8.66
N LEU A 152 -7.46 2.03 -7.52
CA LEU A 152 -6.59 3.18 -7.26
C LEU A 152 -5.11 2.76 -7.25
N HIS A 153 -4.80 1.62 -6.62
CA HIS A 153 -3.45 1.06 -6.65
C HIS A 153 -3.01 0.75 -8.09
N LEU A 154 -3.84 0.07 -8.87
CA LEU A 154 -3.53 -0.24 -10.27
C LEU A 154 -3.32 1.05 -11.10
N ALA A 155 -4.23 2.02 -11.00
CA ALA A 155 -4.12 3.28 -11.74
C ALA A 155 -2.84 4.05 -11.42
N SER A 156 -2.45 4.09 -10.14
CA SER A 156 -1.28 4.86 -9.69
C SER A 156 0.07 4.20 -9.99
N HIS A 157 0.11 2.90 -10.32
CA HIS A 157 1.36 2.18 -10.56
C HIS A 157 1.55 1.73 -12.02
N TYR A 158 0.46 1.43 -12.74
CA TYR A 158 0.52 0.91 -14.11
C TYR A 158 0.24 1.99 -15.17
N SER A 159 0.06 3.25 -14.73
CA SER A 159 -0.23 4.38 -15.62
C SER A 159 0.50 5.63 -15.16
N PHE A 160 0.71 6.56 -16.08
CA PHE A 160 1.09 7.93 -15.72
C PHE A 160 -0.10 8.68 -15.10
N ALA A 161 0.20 9.85 -14.53
CA ALA A 161 -0.83 10.71 -13.96
C ALA A 161 -1.91 11.06 -14.99
N ILE A 162 -3.15 11.22 -14.52
CA ILE A 162 -4.29 11.55 -15.38
C ILE A 162 -4.07 12.86 -16.20
N ASN A 163 -3.37 13.83 -15.63
CA ASN A 163 -3.04 15.08 -16.31
C ASN A 163 -1.81 14.99 -17.24
N HIS A 164 -1.13 13.84 -17.29
CA HIS A 164 -0.13 13.56 -18.31
C HIS A 164 -0.81 13.13 -19.62
N ASP A 165 -1.62 12.07 -19.55
CA ASP A 165 -2.49 11.65 -20.65
C ASP A 165 -3.68 10.82 -20.12
N ALA A 166 -4.82 11.46 -19.97
CA ALA A 166 -6.06 10.85 -19.50
C ALA A 166 -6.57 9.71 -20.42
N LYS A 167 -6.16 9.72 -21.70
CA LYS A 167 -6.58 8.72 -22.71
C LYS A 167 -5.57 7.60 -22.88
N ALA A 168 -4.40 7.70 -22.25
CA ALA A 168 -3.42 6.61 -22.27
C ALA A 168 -4.02 5.31 -21.74
N VAL A 169 -3.50 4.19 -22.23
CA VAL A 169 -3.89 2.87 -21.73
C VAL A 169 -3.51 2.73 -20.26
N SER A 170 -4.40 2.13 -19.50
CA SER A 170 -4.20 1.72 -18.11
C SER A 170 -4.43 0.20 -17.98
N VAL A 171 -5.44 -0.22 -17.24
CA VAL A 171 -5.69 -1.62 -16.89
C VAL A 171 -7.12 -2.04 -17.26
N PRO A 172 -7.41 -3.33 -17.45
CA PRO A 172 -8.79 -3.80 -17.62
C PRO A 172 -9.64 -3.55 -16.37
N ILE A 173 -10.90 -3.14 -16.57
CA ILE A 173 -11.88 -2.99 -15.50
C ILE A 173 -12.81 -4.20 -15.50
N TYR A 174 -12.72 -5.00 -14.43
CA TYR A 174 -13.65 -6.09 -14.14
C TYR A 174 -14.61 -5.65 -13.04
N THR A 175 -15.89 -5.72 -13.31
CA THR A 175 -16.96 -5.51 -12.33
C THR A 175 -17.72 -6.83 -12.08
N GLU A 176 -18.77 -6.79 -11.32
CA GLU A 176 -19.65 -7.95 -11.09
C GLU A 176 -20.38 -8.44 -12.35
N LYS A 177 -20.32 -7.67 -13.45
CA LYS A 177 -20.98 -7.95 -14.73
C LYS A 177 -20.15 -8.80 -15.68
N GLU A 178 -18.83 -8.74 -15.53
CA GLU A 178 -17.91 -9.49 -16.36
C GLU A 178 -17.69 -10.89 -15.80
N GLU A 179 -17.46 -11.86 -16.68
CA GLU A 179 -17.01 -13.21 -16.29
C GLU A 179 -15.58 -13.12 -15.72
N ALA A 180 -15.35 -13.79 -14.61
CA ALA A 180 -14.05 -13.81 -13.97
C ALA A 180 -12.94 -14.29 -14.92
N TYR A 181 -11.85 -13.53 -15.02
CA TYR A 181 -10.69 -13.81 -15.85
C TYR A 181 -10.97 -13.89 -17.37
N ALA A 182 -12.14 -13.48 -17.85
CA ALA A 182 -12.39 -13.35 -19.29
C ALA A 182 -11.43 -12.31 -19.90
N PRO A 183 -10.95 -12.50 -21.14
CA PRO A 183 -10.13 -11.50 -21.82
C PRO A 183 -10.91 -10.18 -21.98
N LEU A 184 -10.39 -9.07 -21.45
CA LEU A 184 -10.97 -7.73 -21.58
C LEU A 184 -9.95 -6.74 -22.13
N ALA A 185 -10.45 -5.75 -22.87
CA ALA A 185 -9.63 -4.61 -23.26
C ALA A 185 -9.22 -3.79 -22.02
N ALA A 186 -8.00 -3.30 -22.01
CA ALA A 186 -7.59 -2.31 -21.04
C ALA A 186 -8.40 -1.02 -21.24
N SER A 187 -8.67 -0.34 -20.15
CA SER A 187 -9.34 0.95 -20.09
C SER A 187 -8.32 2.09 -20.13
N SER A 188 -8.76 3.30 -20.39
CA SER A 188 -7.93 4.48 -20.26
C SER A 188 -7.72 4.87 -18.80
N VAL A 189 -6.72 5.69 -18.53
CA VAL A 189 -6.46 6.25 -17.19
C VAL A 189 -7.72 6.93 -16.64
N ALA A 190 -8.38 7.76 -17.44
CA ALA A 190 -9.61 8.45 -17.03
C ALA A 190 -10.74 7.48 -16.68
N GLU A 191 -10.91 6.40 -17.46
CA GLU A 191 -11.95 5.39 -17.19
C GLU A 191 -11.69 4.64 -15.87
N VAL A 192 -10.43 4.33 -15.56
CA VAL A 192 -10.10 3.65 -14.29
C VAL A 192 -10.35 4.58 -13.10
N TYR A 193 -9.93 5.86 -13.16
CA TYR A 193 -10.25 6.81 -12.08
C TYR A 193 -11.75 7.05 -11.94
N ALA A 194 -12.50 7.10 -13.05
CA ALA A 194 -13.96 7.20 -13.00
C ALA A 194 -14.60 5.99 -12.29
N GLN A 195 -14.11 4.77 -12.54
CA GLN A 195 -14.55 3.57 -11.84
C GLN A 195 -14.23 3.64 -10.33
N VAL A 196 -13.01 4.06 -9.97
CA VAL A 196 -12.60 4.25 -8.56
C VAL A 196 -13.56 5.18 -7.85
N LEU A 197 -13.79 6.37 -8.40
CA LEU A 197 -14.67 7.37 -7.78
C LEU A 197 -16.12 6.90 -7.71
N SER A 198 -16.63 6.23 -8.75
CA SER A 198 -17.97 5.66 -8.76
C SER A 198 -18.17 4.58 -7.70
N ASP A 199 -17.20 3.69 -7.53
CA ASP A 199 -17.25 2.66 -6.49
C ASP A 199 -17.31 3.28 -5.09
N ILE A 200 -16.47 4.29 -4.84
CA ILE A 200 -16.35 4.91 -3.52
C ILE A 200 -17.56 5.81 -3.21
N ASP A 201 -18.04 6.59 -4.18
CA ASP A 201 -19.24 7.41 -4.01
C ASP A 201 -20.44 6.51 -3.67
N THR A 202 -20.63 5.41 -4.42
CA THR A 202 -21.68 4.41 -4.14
C THR A 202 -21.51 3.74 -2.77
N ALA A 203 -20.26 3.45 -2.37
CA ALA A 203 -19.98 2.88 -1.07
C ALA A 203 -20.36 3.83 0.08
N LEU A 204 -20.10 5.12 -0.06
CA LEU A 204 -20.47 6.14 0.92
C LEU A 204 -21.98 6.30 1.06
N ASP A 205 -22.71 6.18 -0.05
CA ASP A 205 -24.17 6.25 -0.07
C ASP A 205 -24.83 5.01 0.57
N LEU A 206 -24.24 3.83 0.38
CA LEU A 206 -24.76 2.56 0.92
C LEU A 206 -24.40 2.32 2.37
N LEU A 207 -23.26 2.86 2.85
CA LEU A 207 -22.80 2.55 4.20
C LEU A 207 -23.73 3.16 5.25
N PRO A 208 -24.33 2.33 6.15
CA PRO A 208 -25.23 2.84 7.18
C PRO A 208 -24.54 3.91 8.05
N GLU A 209 -25.23 5.02 8.28
CA GLU A 209 -24.70 6.17 9.04
C GLU A 209 -24.25 5.78 10.45
N ASN A 210 -24.92 4.83 11.08
CA ASN A 210 -24.67 4.37 12.45
C ASN A 210 -23.66 3.23 12.53
N TYR A 211 -23.07 2.80 11.40
CA TYR A 211 -22.11 1.72 11.44
C TYR A 211 -20.83 2.12 12.19
N ALA A 212 -20.57 1.42 13.28
CA ALA A 212 -19.33 1.51 14.06
C ALA A 212 -18.54 0.20 13.88
N ARG A 213 -17.32 0.30 13.37
CA ARG A 213 -16.44 -0.85 13.24
C ARG A 213 -15.93 -1.32 14.61
N ALA A 214 -15.70 -2.63 14.74
CA ALA A 214 -15.11 -3.21 15.93
C ALA A 214 -13.57 -3.06 15.94
N GLU A 215 -12.95 -3.13 14.76
CA GLU A 215 -11.50 -3.15 14.59
C GLU A 215 -11.05 -2.13 13.54
N LYS A 216 -9.90 -1.49 13.72
CA LYS A 216 -9.39 -0.44 12.82
C LYS A 216 -9.00 -0.94 11.42
N TRP A 217 -8.93 -2.23 11.17
CA TRP A 217 -8.74 -2.76 9.83
C TRP A 217 -10.03 -2.77 8.99
N GLN A 218 -11.21 -2.76 9.64
CA GLN A 218 -12.50 -2.76 8.97
C GLN A 218 -12.80 -1.40 8.32
N LEU A 219 -13.51 -1.43 7.20
CA LEU A 219 -13.85 -0.25 6.44
C LEU A 219 -15.13 0.38 7.01
N ASP A 220 -14.98 1.49 7.72
CA ASP A 220 -16.06 2.35 8.17
C ASP A 220 -16.11 3.64 7.35
N ARG A 221 -17.03 4.56 7.69
CA ARG A 221 -17.16 5.84 7.00
C ARG A 221 -15.86 6.65 6.99
N SER A 222 -15.06 6.59 8.05
CA SER A 222 -13.79 7.31 8.10
C SER A 222 -12.77 6.78 7.11
N VAL A 223 -12.69 5.46 6.95
CA VAL A 223 -11.81 4.82 5.95
C VAL A 223 -12.31 5.12 4.54
N LEU A 224 -13.63 5.01 4.29
CA LEU A 224 -14.21 5.32 2.98
C LEU A 224 -13.95 6.76 2.56
N LEU A 225 -14.17 7.74 3.46
CA LEU A 225 -13.87 9.15 3.21
C LEU A 225 -12.38 9.38 2.94
N GLY A 226 -11.50 8.69 3.65
CA GLY A 226 -10.07 8.80 3.44
C GLY A 226 -9.63 8.24 2.08
N ILE A 227 -10.18 7.09 1.66
CA ILE A 227 -9.94 6.53 0.31
C ILE A 227 -10.50 7.48 -0.75
N ALA A 228 -11.72 8.03 -0.54
CA ALA A 228 -12.34 9.00 -1.44
C ALA A 228 -11.49 10.26 -1.61
N ALA A 229 -10.98 10.82 -0.50
CA ALA A 229 -10.11 11.98 -0.54
C ALA A 229 -8.80 11.72 -1.29
N ARG A 230 -8.14 10.58 -1.02
CA ARG A 230 -6.92 10.15 -1.74
C ARG A 230 -7.17 9.92 -3.22
N ALA A 231 -8.24 9.21 -3.57
CA ALA A 231 -8.60 8.93 -4.96
C ALA A 231 -8.93 10.22 -5.74
N SER A 232 -9.69 11.12 -5.12
CA SER A 232 -10.04 12.43 -5.71
C SER A 232 -8.80 13.30 -5.90
N LEU A 233 -7.87 13.30 -4.94
CA LEU A 233 -6.59 14.00 -5.08
C LEU A 233 -5.80 13.49 -6.30
N TYR A 234 -5.70 12.16 -6.46
CA TYR A 234 -4.95 11.54 -7.56
C TYR A 234 -5.66 11.74 -8.91
N ALA A 235 -7.00 11.75 -8.91
CA ALA A 235 -7.82 12.08 -10.08
C ALA A 235 -7.85 13.60 -10.40
N ARG A 236 -7.27 14.46 -9.53
CA ARG A 236 -7.31 15.93 -9.61
C ARG A 236 -8.73 16.53 -9.50
N GLU A 237 -9.62 15.80 -8.85
CA GLU A 237 -10.98 16.26 -8.50
C GLU A 237 -10.91 17.07 -7.19
N TRP A 238 -10.40 18.30 -7.30
CA TRP A 238 -10.01 19.11 -6.13
C TRP A 238 -11.18 19.40 -5.20
N GLU A 239 -12.36 19.74 -5.74
CA GLU A 239 -13.59 19.98 -4.96
C GLU A 239 -14.00 18.72 -4.17
N LYS A 240 -13.94 17.54 -4.80
CA LYS A 240 -14.23 16.27 -4.11
C LYS A 240 -13.19 15.97 -3.04
N ALA A 241 -11.90 16.14 -3.35
CA ALA A 241 -10.83 15.91 -2.39
C ALA A 241 -10.96 16.83 -1.16
N ALA A 242 -11.27 18.11 -1.35
CA ALA A 242 -11.53 19.05 -0.28
C ALA A 242 -12.79 18.67 0.53
N THR A 243 -13.88 18.31 -0.14
CA THR A 243 -15.15 17.95 0.51
C THR A 243 -14.98 16.70 1.41
N TYR A 244 -14.41 15.61 0.90
CA TYR A 244 -14.24 14.38 1.67
C TYR A 244 -13.25 14.55 2.83
N SER A 245 -12.16 15.25 2.60
CA SER A 245 -11.18 15.53 3.65
C SER A 245 -11.72 16.49 4.71
N ASP A 246 -12.53 17.51 4.34
CA ASP A 246 -13.19 18.39 5.29
C ASP A 246 -14.24 17.64 6.14
N GLU A 247 -15.00 16.72 5.53
CA GLU A 247 -15.95 15.89 6.28
C GLU A 247 -15.23 15.04 7.31
N LEU A 248 -14.14 14.41 6.92
CA LEU A 248 -13.33 13.58 7.80
C LEU A 248 -12.72 14.38 8.95
N LEU A 249 -12.15 15.56 8.67
CA LEU A 249 -11.49 16.41 9.67
C LEU A 249 -12.45 17.17 10.60
N ARG A 250 -13.76 17.16 10.35
CA ARG A 250 -14.76 17.70 11.28
C ARG A 250 -14.91 16.87 12.56
N ASN A 251 -14.61 15.60 12.51
CA ASN A 251 -14.68 14.73 13.67
C ASN A 251 -13.39 14.85 14.50
N HIS A 252 -13.52 15.05 15.82
CA HIS A 252 -12.38 15.18 16.70
C HIS A 252 -11.41 13.98 16.67
N SER A 253 -11.94 12.77 16.58
CA SER A 253 -11.10 11.55 16.52
C SER A 253 -10.28 11.45 15.23
N THR A 254 -10.80 11.98 14.12
CA THR A 254 -10.14 11.96 12.80
C THR A 254 -9.39 13.25 12.46
N SER A 255 -9.36 14.23 13.38
CA SER A 255 -8.54 15.44 13.28
C SER A 255 -7.37 15.47 14.27
N TYR A 256 -7.23 14.42 15.10
CA TYR A 256 -6.14 14.32 16.07
C TYR A 256 -4.79 14.14 15.35
N LEU A 257 -3.77 14.84 15.83
CA LEU A 257 -2.39 14.72 15.38
C LEU A 257 -1.50 14.28 16.54
N MET A 258 -0.65 13.30 16.32
CA MET A 258 0.34 12.81 17.30
C MET A 258 1.20 13.95 17.83
N ASN A 259 1.46 13.95 19.14
CA ASN A 259 2.51 14.74 19.74
C ASN A 259 3.90 14.10 19.51
N GLU A 260 4.96 14.79 19.93
CA GLU A 260 6.35 14.34 19.77
C GLU A 260 6.60 12.93 20.35
N LYS A 261 6.11 12.65 21.56
CA LYS A 261 6.29 11.36 22.21
C LYS A 261 5.61 10.22 21.45
N GLU A 262 4.40 10.44 20.97
CA GLU A 262 3.64 9.47 20.18
C GLU A 262 4.27 9.27 18.81
N TYR A 263 4.75 10.34 18.16
CA TYR A 263 5.44 10.25 16.89
C TYR A 263 6.74 9.43 17.02
N ALA A 264 7.48 9.61 18.10
CA ALA A 264 8.73 8.91 18.37
C ALA A 264 8.54 7.47 18.90
N SER A 265 7.30 7.01 19.13
CA SER A 265 7.02 5.69 19.71
C SER A 265 7.29 4.53 18.76
N GLY A 266 7.37 4.76 17.44
CA GLY A 266 7.82 3.76 16.47
C GLY A 266 6.86 3.45 15.31
N PHE A 267 5.73 4.13 15.17
CA PHE A 267 4.76 3.87 14.09
C PHE A 267 4.41 2.38 13.96
N ASN A 268 4.05 1.75 15.06
CA ASN A 268 3.91 0.31 15.19
C ASN A 268 2.66 -0.10 15.95
N ASP A 269 1.78 0.83 16.31
CA ASP A 269 0.64 0.62 17.18
C ASP A 269 -0.68 1.10 16.55
N LEU A 270 -1.56 0.16 16.24
CA LEU A 270 -2.87 0.42 15.65
C LEU A 270 -3.79 1.24 16.56
N ASP A 271 -3.57 1.20 17.89
CA ASP A 271 -4.36 1.98 18.85
C ASP A 271 -4.01 3.47 18.85
N ASN A 272 -2.95 3.88 18.13
CA ASN A 272 -2.61 5.29 17.98
C ASN A 272 -3.80 6.10 17.46
N GLY A 273 -4.10 7.22 18.13
CA GLY A 273 -5.28 8.05 17.84
C GLY A 273 -5.24 8.74 16.47
N GLU A 274 -4.06 8.92 15.87
CA GLU A 274 -3.92 9.50 14.53
C GLU A 274 -4.23 8.49 13.40
N TRP A 275 -4.19 7.18 13.69
CA TRP A 275 -4.40 6.16 12.67
C TRP A 275 -5.88 5.95 12.36
N ILE A 276 -6.27 6.19 11.11
CA ILE A 276 -7.61 5.95 10.58
C ILE A 276 -7.78 4.48 10.20
N TRP A 277 -6.81 3.92 9.48
CA TRP A 277 -6.84 2.56 8.94
C TRP A 277 -5.50 1.90 9.07
N GLY A 278 -5.49 0.63 9.41
CA GLY A 278 -4.28 -0.16 9.55
C GLY A 278 -4.58 -1.62 9.80
N HIS A 279 -3.53 -2.41 9.96
CA HIS A 279 -3.63 -3.85 10.18
C HIS A 279 -2.85 -4.25 11.41
N ALA A 280 -3.56 -4.84 12.39
CA ALA A 280 -2.94 -5.35 13.61
C ALA A 280 -2.11 -6.59 13.33
N GLN A 281 -0.98 -6.71 14.00
CA GLN A 281 -0.11 -7.86 13.93
C GLN A 281 -0.08 -8.60 15.27
N ARG A 282 -0.08 -9.92 15.21
CA ARG A 282 -0.01 -10.81 16.38
C ARG A 282 1.07 -11.85 16.14
N ILE A 283 1.59 -12.40 17.19
CA ILE A 283 2.72 -13.34 17.17
C ILE A 283 2.47 -14.61 16.32
N ASP A 284 1.20 -14.98 16.16
CA ASP A 284 0.76 -16.10 15.33
C ASP A 284 0.37 -15.70 13.88
N GLN A 285 0.35 -14.39 13.60
CA GLN A 285 0.06 -13.80 12.30
C GLN A 285 0.83 -12.48 12.17
N ASP A 286 2.15 -12.57 11.96
CA ASP A 286 3.06 -11.44 12.02
C ASP A 286 3.81 -11.16 10.69
N ASN A 287 3.35 -11.78 9.60
CA ASN A 287 4.03 -11.69 8.31
C ASN A 287 4.23 -10.24 7.85
N ALA A 288 3.22 -9.38 8.01
CA ALA A 288 3.32 -7.98 7.59
C ALA A 288 4.29 -7.17 8.46
N SER A 289 4.56 -7.59 9.71
CA SER A 289 5.60 -6.99 10.56
C SER A 289 6.99 -7.09 9.94
N TYR A 290 7.20 -8.06 9.05
CA TYR A 290 8.51 -8.30 8.44
C TYR A 290 9.05 -7.07 7.71
N GLN A 291 8.21 -6.17 7.22
CA GLN A 291 8.63 -4.90 6.63
C GLN A 291 9.44 -4.01 7.58
N PHE A 292 9.24 -4.14 8.91
CA PHE A 292 9.98 -3.39 9.91
C PHE A 292 11.44 -3.80 10.01
N HIS A 293 11.83 -5.01 9.58
CA HIS A 293 13.25 -5.36 9.43
C HIS A 293 13.99 -4.50 8.41
N PHE A 294 13.27 -3.84 7.51
CA PHE A 294 13.86 -2.85 6.59
C PHE A 294 13.81 -1.44 7.17
N LEU A 295 12.70 -1.06 7.83
CA LEU A 295 12.39 0.29 8.30
C LEU A 295 13.03 0.64 9.62
N ASP A 296 13.08 -0.28 10.58
CA ASP A 296 13.78 -0.06 11.85
C ASP A 296 15.28 -0.11 11.63
N THR A 297 15.83 1.05 11.32
CA THR A 297 17.28 1.20 11.03
C THR A 297 18.12 1.41 12.28
N THR A 298 17.52 1.36 13.46
CA THR A 298 18.15 1.66 14.73
C THR A 298 18.29 0.45 15.66
N SER A 299 17.53 -0.61 15.42
CA SER A 299 17.51 -1.81 16.25
C SER A 299 18.52 -2.86 15.78
N PRO A 300 19.30 -3.44 16.71
CA PRO A 300 20.14 -4.61 16.41
C PRO A 300 19.32 -5.86 16.08
N ASP A 301 18.03 -5.90 16.43
CA ASP A 301 17.12 -7.01 16.15
C ASP A 301 16.58 -6.97 14.71
N SER A 302 16.76 -5.86 14.00
CA SER A 302 16.43 -5.75 12.58
C SER A 302 17.41 -6.55 11.73
N TYR A 303 16.91 -7.39 10.81
CA TYR A 303 17.79 -8.19 9.94
C TYR A 303 18.43 -7.35 8.83
N TYR A 304 17.77 -6.30 8.36
CA TYR A 304 18.20 -5.57 7.16
C TYR A 304 18.54 -4.10 7.44
N TYR A 305 17.84 -3.41 8.33
CA TYR A 305 18.00 -1.98 8.67
C TYR A 305 18.44 -1.14 7.45
N SER A 306 17.72 -1.32 6.31
CA SER A 306 18.21 -0.90 5.00
C SER A 306 17.61 0.40 4.48
N PHE A 307 16.48 0.86 5.01
CA PHE A 307 15.82 2.11 4.61
C PHE A 307 16.39 3.30 5.40
N ASN A 308 17.63 3.66 5.10
CA ASN A 308 18.22 4.88 5.64
C ASN A 308 17.68 6.09 4.89
N VAL A 309 17.91 7.29 5.41
CA VAL A 309 17.51 8.51 4.72
C VAL A 309 18.67 9.14 3.98
N ASP A 310 18.35 9.90 2.93
CA ASP A 310 19.30 10.77 2.27
C ASP A 310 19.85 11.80 3.28
N PRO A 311 21.18 11.98 3.39
CA PRO A 311 21.75 13.00 4.27
C PRO A 311 21.15 14.39 4.06
N TYR A 312 20.87 14.77 2.82
CA TYR A 312 20.25 16.06 2.49
C TYR A 312 18.77 16.15 2.89
N PHE A 313 18.10 15.03 3.13
CA PHE A 313 16.72 15.02 3.61
C PHE A 313 16.60 15.64 5.01
N ARG A 314 17.57 15.40 5.89
CA ARG A 314 17.60 16.01 7.22
C ARG A 314 17.61 17.53 7.19
N ASP A 315 18.25 18.11 6.17
CA ASP A 315 18.38 19.57 6.02
C ASP A 315 17.07 20.24 5.59
N LEU A 316 16.07 19.46 5.16
CA LEU A 316 14.74 19.95 4.83
C LEU A 316 13.89 20.29 6.06
N PHE A 317 14.28 19.85 7.25
CA PHE A 317 13.55 20.07 8.50
C PHE A 317 14.03 21.33 9.21
N ASP A 318 13.08 22.13 9.69
CA ASP A 318 13.34 23.32 10.50
C ASP A 318 14.04 22.95 11.81
N GLU A 319 14.73 23.93 12.45
CA GLU A 319 15.44 23.69 13.73
C GLU A 319 14.49 23.33 14.88
N GLY A 320 13.24 23.83 14.87
CA GLY A 320 12.24 23.52 15.88
C GLY A 320 11.45 22.23 15.63
N ASP A 321 11.62 21.62 14.45
CA ASP A 321 10.93 20.40 14.06
C ASP A 321 11.57 19.19 14.77
N TYR A 322 10.80 18.58 15.71
CA TYR A 322 11.34 17.47 16.51
C TYR A 322 11.73 16.25 15.66
N ARG A 323 11.17 16.09 14.45
CA ARG A 323 11.51 15.01 13.53
C ARG A 323 12.98 15.09 13.10
N LYS A 324 13.56 16.31 13.03
CA LYS A 324 14.98 16.53 12.72
C LYS A 324 15.92 15.82 13.71
N ALA A 325 15.58 15.85 14.99
CA ALA A 325 16.38 15.21 16.05
C ALA A 325 16.31 13.67 15.98
N MET A 326 15.30 13.10 15.32
CA MET A 326 15.19 11.66 15.09
C MET A 326 16.05 11.17 13.93
N ILE A 327 16.69 12.09 13.18
CA ILE A 327 17.54 11.78 12.02
C ILE A 327 18.99 12.06 12.40
N TYR A 328 19.81 11.03 12.41
CA TYR A 328 21.21 11.12 12.87
C TYR A 328 22.13 10.11 12.20
N TRP A 329 23.42 10.44 12.17
CA TRP A 329 24.44 9.51 11.70
C TRP A 329 24.67 8.39 12.72
N ALA A 330 24.71 7.14 12.26
CA ALA A 330 25.13 6.01 13.09
C ALA A 330 25.69 4.86 12.22
N PRO A 331 26.60 4.03 12.76
CA PRO A 331 27.03 2.79 12.14
C PRO A 331 25.89 1.75 12.10
N ASP A 332 26.16 0.57 11.54
CA ASP A 332 25.19 -0.52 11.52
C ASP A 332 24.82 -0.97 12.95
N PRO A 333 23.53 -1.09 13.27
CA PRO A 333 23.10 -1.49 14.61
C PRO A 333 23.57 -2.90 14.95
N GLY A 334 23.90 -3.15 16.21
CA GLY A 334 24.42 -4.45 16.69
C GLY A 334 25.83 -4.81 16.25
N LYS A 335 26.54 -3.89 15.58
CA LYS A 335 27.95 -4.03 15.22
C LYS A 335 28.81 -3.28 16.21
N ASN A 336 30.06 -3.74 16.37
CA ASN A 336 31.07 -3.00 17.14
C ASN A 336 31.49 -1.75 16.34
N PRO A 337 31.16 -0.52 16.77
CA PRO A 337 31.52 0.68 16.01
C PRO A 337 33.04 0.85 15.80
N ALA A 338 33.85 0.30 16.68
CA ALA A 338 35.31 0.35 16.53
C ALA A 338 35.82 -0.35 15.26
N GLU A 339 35.10 -1.37 14.81
CA GLU A 339 35.39 -2.19 13.61
C GLU A 339 34.72 -1.69 12.34
N GLU A 340 33.68 -0.85 12.46
CA GLU A 340 32.93 -0.33 11.31
C GLU A 340 33.65 0.89 10.70
N GLU A 341 33.60 1.01 9.38
CA GLU A 341 34.16 2.13 8.61
C GLU A 341 33.13 3.17 8.22
N PHE A 342 31.86 2.76 8.10
CA PHE A 342 30.79 3.53 7.49
C PHE A 342 29.72 3.93 8.50
N VAL A 343 29.10 5.10 8.25
CA VAL A 343 27.87 5.53 8.92
C VAL A 343 26.79 5.84 7.89
N TRP A 344 25.56 5.63 8.31
CA TRP A 344 24.36 5.90 7.54
C TRP A 344 23.52 6.94 8.27
N MET A 345 22.80 7.78 7.53
CA MET A 345 21.80 8.66 8.12
C MET A 345 20.58 7.82 8.50
N ARG A 346 20.36 7.60 9.80
CA ARG A 346 19.27 6.82 10.35
C ARG A 346 18.06 7.70 10.64
N TYR A 347 16.86 7.18 10.46
CA TYR A 347 15.63 7.83 10.90
C TYR A 347 14.88 6.93 11.87
N ALA A 348 14.84 7.33 13.15
CA ALA A 348 14.24 6.56 14.24
C ALA A 348 12.69 6.67 14.29
N LYS A 349 12.03 6.85 13.14
CA LYS A 349 10.58 6.93 13.01
C LYS A 349 9.93 5.56 13.25
N PHE A 350 10.46 4.51 12.65
CA PHE A 350 9.92 3.16 12.71
C PHE A 350 10.71 2.31 13.68
N LYS A 351 10.01 1.58 14.55
CA LYS A 351 10.61 0.66 15.52
C LYS A 351 9.69 -0.54 15.71
N PHE A 352 10.26 -1.69 15.98
CA PHE A 352 9.48 -2.83 16.45
C PHE A 352 8.83 -2.56 17.82
N LYS A 353 7.68 -3.18 18.06
CA LYS A 353 7.20 -3.47 19.41
C LYS A 353 8.04 -4.60 20.01
N LYS A 354 7.67 -5.02 21.22
CA LYS A 354 8.18 -6.24 21.81
C LYS A 354 7.96 -7.44 20.87
N ASP A 355 8.89 -8.39 20.88
CA ASP A 355 8.83 -9.65 20.13
C ASP A 355 8.87 -9.48 18.59
N GLN A 356 9.44 -8.37 18.10
CA GLN A 356 9.60 -8.04 16.68
C GLN A 356 8.24 -7.96 15.93
N ILE A 357 7.19 -7.57 16.63
CA ILE A 357 5.87 -7.31 16.06
C ILE A 357 5.72 -5.82 15.81
N ALA A 358 4.99 -5.45 14.76
CA ALA A 358 4.61 -4.07 14.49
C ALA A 358 3.34 -4.04 13.65
N ASP A 359 2.35 -3.27 14.08
CA ASP A 359 1.15 -3.03 13.29
C ASP A 359 1.49 -2.15 12.08
N VAL A 360 0.69 -2.28 11.03
CA VAL A 360 0.93 -1.60 9.75
C VAL A 360 -0.09 -0.51 9.55
N VAL A 361 0.37 0.74 9.41
CA VAL A 361 -0.47 1.88 9.04
C VAL A 361 -0.78 1.86 7.54
N LEU A 362 -2.04 2.10 7.18
CA LEU A 362 -2.51 2.26 5.80
C LEU A 362 -3.03 3.67 5.53
N MET A 363 -3.49 4.36 6.58
CA MET A 363 -4.01 5.73 6.49
C MET A 363 -4.02 6.39 7.86
N ARG A 364 -3.69 7.66 7.91
CA ARG A 364 -3.70 8.46 9.14
C ARG A 364 -4.06 9.92 8.89
N ASN A 365 -4.44 10.62 9.95
CA ASN A 365 -4.97 11.98 9.85
C ASN A 365 -4.02 12.97 9.19
N SER A 366 -2.71 12.89 9.40
CA SER A 366 -1.74 13.79 8.75
C SER A 366 -1.82 13.75 7.23
N GLU A 367 -2.05 12.57 6.63
CA GLU A 367 -2.28 12.48 5.19
C GLU A 367 -3.53 13.28 4.79
N ILE A 368 -4.60 13.19 5.58
CA ILE A 368 -5.86 13.90 5.29
C ILE A 368 -5.68 15.42 5.41
N TYR A 369 -4.90 15.90 6.38
CA TYR A 369 -4.53 17.32 6.47
C TYR A 369 -3.80 17.79 5.22
N LEU A 370 -2.87 16.99 4.70
CA LEU A 370 -2.08 17.30 3.51
C LEU A 370 -2.93 17.23 2.23
N ILE A 371 -3.84 16.25 2.11
CA ILE A 371 -4.82 16.18 1.01
C ILE A 371 -5.70 17.43 1.00
N ASN A 372 -6.23 17.81 2.17
CA ASN A 372 -7.10 18.99 2.30
C ASN A 372 -6.36 20.28 1.94
N ALA A 373 -5.14 20.46 2.45
CA ALA A 373 -4.32 21.61 2.14
C ALA A 373 -4.01 21.73 0.65
N GLU A 374 -3.63 20.61 0.00
CA GLU A 374 -3.31 20.56 -1.43
C GLU A 374 -4.54 20.86 -2.29
N ALA A 375 -5.67 20.20 -2.02
CA ALA A 375 -6.90 20.40 -2.76
C ALA A 375 -7.37 21.87 -2.68
N LYS A 376 -7.39 22.44 -1.47
CA LYS A 376 -7.78 23.83 -1.25
C LYS A 376 -6.80 24.83 -1.84
N ALA A 377 -5.51 24.53 -1.84
CA ALA A 377 -4.52 25.37 -2.52
C ALA A 377 -4.76 25.44 -4.03
N HIS A 378 -5.13 24.31 -4.66
CA HIS A 378 -5.52 24.28 -6.08
C HIS A 378 -6.81 25.03 -6.37
N LEU A 379 -7.75 25.07 -5.42
CA LEU A 379 -9.00 25.83 -5.52
C LEU A 379 -8.81 27.32 -5.20
N GLY A 380 -7.64 27.72 -4.71
CA GLY A 380 -7.38 29.10 -4.28
C GLY A 380 -8.08 29.46 -2.96
N GLU A 381 -8.45 28.48 -2.15
CA GLU A 381 -9.12 28.68 -0.86
C GLU A 381 -8.15 29.16 0.23
N GLY A 382 -8.54 30.20 0.97
CA GLY A 382 -7.67 30.86 1.95
C GLY A 382 -7.31 30.03 3.19
N ASP A 383 -8.01 28.93 3.46
CA ASP A 383 -7.72 28.06 4.62
C ASP A 383 -6.74 26.92 4.33
N ALA A 384 -6.28 26.77 3.09
CA ALA A 384 -5.24 25.79 2.70
C ALA A 384 -3.98 25.91 3.58
N THR A 385 -3.46 27.13 3.73
CA THR A 385 -2.31 27.42 4.62
C THR A 385 -2.59 27.07 6.08
N HIS A 386 -3.83 27.28 6.54
CA HIS A 386 -4.21 26.95 7.90
C HIS A 386 -4.15 25.44 8.18
N LYS A 387 -4.56 24.60 7.22
CA LYS A 387 -4.48 23.13 7.33
C LYS A 387 -3.03 22.64 7.36
N LEU A 388 -2.18 23.17 6.48
CA LEU A 388 -0.75 22.89 6.51
C LEU A 388 -0.12 23.30 7.84
N ASN A 389 -0.42 24.51 8.31
CA ASN A 389 0.13 25.02 9.56
C ASN A 389 -0.36 24.27 10.81
N ALA A 390 -1.54 23.66 10.78
CA ALA A 390 -2.00 22.79 11.87
C ALA A 390 -1.07 21.57 12.02
N LEU A 391 -0.70 20.93 10.91
CA LEU A 391 0.25 19.82 10.90
C LEU A 391 1.67 20.29 11.30
N LYS A 392 2.20 21.36 10.68
CA LYS A 392 3.51 21.92 11.01
C LYS A 392 3.64 22.27 12.49
N LYS A 393 2.60 22.87 13.07
CA LYS A 393 2.53 23.19 14.51
C LYS A 393 2.63 21.92 15.37
N ALA A 394 1.90 20.85 15.00
CA ALA A 394 1.95 19.58 15.73
C ALA A 394 3.34 18.92 15.67
N ARG A 395 4.14 19.25 14.68
CA ARG A 395 5.52 18.77 14.50
C ARG A 395 6.60 19.72 15.05
N GLY A 396 6.19 20.88 15.63
CA GLY A 396 7.13 21.89 16.09
C GLY A 396 7.86 22.63 14.97
N ALA A 397 7.40 22.48 13.72
CA ALA A 397 7.97 23.10 12.54
C ALA A 397 7.55 24.57 12.41
N GLN A 398 8.33 25.36 11.67
CA GLN A 398 8.05 26.75 11.41
C GLN A 398 6.76 26.92 10.58
N LEU A 399 5.86 27.79 11.07
CA LEU A 399 4.63 28.12 10.36
C LEU A 399 4.92 29.00 9.16
N VAL A 400 4.13 28.86 8.11
CA VAL A 400 4.27 29.59 6.86
C VAL A 400 3.08 30.46 6.56
N GLN A 401 3.29 31.50 5.73
CA GLN A 401 2.24 32.35 5.20
C GLN A 401 2.47 32.47 3.68
N LEU A 402 2.02 31.42 2.97
CA LEU A 402 2.25 31.25 1.54
C LEU A 402 0.93 31.14 0.78
N SER A 403 0.96 31.33 -0.54
CA SER A 403 -0.18 31.16 -1.44
C SER A 403 0.28 30.69 -2.81
N GLY A 404 -0.65 30.21 -3.66
CA GLY A 404 -0.35 29.79 -5.03
C GLY A 404 0.71 28.68 -5.09
N ASP A 405 1.59 28.76 -6.04
CA ASP A 405 2.61 27.74 -6.32
C ASP A 405 3.60 27.55 -5.15
N GLU A 406 3.95 28.63 -4.43
CA GLU A 406 4.83 28.53 -3.26
C GLU A 406 4.18 27.70 -2.13
N LEU A 407 2.88 27.84 -1.92
CA LEU A 407 2.14 27.03 -0.97
C LEU A 407 2.08 25.57 -1.40
N LEU A 408 1.85 25.30 -2.68
CA LEU A 408 1.82 23.93 -3.21
C LEU A 408 3.19 23.24 -3.02
N GLU A 409 4.29 23.91 -3.34
CA GLU A 409 5.63 23.34 -3.14
C GLU A 409 5.93 23.07 -1.66
N GLU A 410 5.49 23.94 -0.75
CA GLU A 410 5.64 23.72 0.70
C GLU A 410 4.78 22.53 1.17
N ILE A 411 3.55 22.37 0.66
CA ILE A 411 2.69 21.21 0.95
C ILE A 411 3.37 19.90 0.45
N TYR A 412 3.94 19.90 -0.75
CA TYR A 412 4.66 18.74 -1.28
C TYR A 412 5.90 18.41 -0.47
N LEU A 413 6.62 19.43 -0.02
CA LEU A 413 7.77 19.26 0.87
C LEU A 413 7.34 18.67 2.22
N GLU A 414 6.29 19.23 2.84
CA GLU A 414 5.78 18.73 4.11
C GLU A 414 5.27 17.29 3.97
N ARG A 415 4.63 16.95 2.84
CA ARG A 415 4.18 15.59 2.54
C ARG A 415 5.34 14.59 2.47
N ARG A 416 6.46 14.95 1.82
CA ARG A 416 7.69 14.13 1.81
C ARG A 416 8.24 13.90 3.22
N LYS A 417 8.33 14.98 4.04
CA LYS A 417 8.83 14.90 5.43
C LYS A 417 7.93 14.04 6.31
N GLU A 418 6.63 14.25 6.21
CA GLU A 418 5.65 13.60 7.08
C GLU A 418 5.44 12.13 6.76
N LEU A 419 5.29 11.79 5.49
CA LEU A 419 4.92 10.47 5.02
C LEU A 419 6.11 9.58 4.62
N PHE A 420 7.34 9.99 4.95
CA PHE A 420 8.53 9.14 4.74
C PHE A 420 8.31 7.75 5.34
N GLY A 421 8.59 6.73 4.56
CA GLY A 421 8.49 5.33 5.00
C GLY A 421 7.07 4.76 4.99
N GLU A 422 6.08 5.45 4.41
CA GLU A 422 4.67 5.01 4.36
C GLU A 422 4.17 4.68 2.94
N GLY A 423 5.08 4.66 1.94
CA GLY A 423 4.79 4.20 0.58
C GLY A 423 4.23 5.27 -0.36
N PHE A 424 4.50 6.54 -0.12
CA PHE A 424 3.98 7.63 -0.96
C PHE A 424 4.98 8.16 -1.99
N SER A 425 6.27 7.81 -1.87
CA SER A 425 7.32 8.46 -2.64
C SER A 425 7.14 8.32 -4.16
N LEU A 426 6.91 7.10 -4.67
CA LEU A 426 6.76 6.86 -6.11
C LEU A 426 5.47 7.47 -6.65
N VAL A 427 4.34 7.22 -5.97
CA VAL A 427 3.04 7.69 -6.45
C VAL A 427 2.94 9.21 -6.44
N ASP A 428 3.58 9.89 -5.48
CA ASP A 428 3.67 11.35 -5.46
C ASP A 428 4.55 11.89 -6.60
N LEU A 429 5.66 11.23 -6.95
CA LEU A 429 6.47 11.59 -8.12
C LEU A 429 5.67 11.46 -9.41
N ILE A 430 4.91 10.37 -9.59
CA ILE A 430 4.08 10.15 -10.78
C ILE A 430 2.98 11.21 -10.88
N ARG A 431 2.14 11.36 -9.82
CA ARG A 431 0.98 12.27 -9.85
C ARG A 431 1.36 13.74 -9.98
N LEU A 432 2.50 14.15 -9.41
CA LEU A 432 3.02 15.51 -9.50
C LEU A 432 3.90 15.75 -10.73
N GLN A 433 4.13 14.71 -11.54
CA GLN A 433 5.04 14.73 -12.70
C GLN A 433 6.42 15.30 -12.33
N LYS A 434 6.95 14.86 -11.19
CA LYS A 434 8.27 15.24 -10.71
C LYS A 434 9.28 14.12 -10.98
N SER A 435 10.54 14.46 -11.04
CA SER A 435 11.63 13.49 -11.15
C SER A 435 12.22 13.15 -9.78
N VAL A 436 12.77 11.95 -9.67
CA VAL A 436 13.62 11.58 -8.54
C VAL A 436 14.79 12.56 -8.43
N GLN A 437 15.07 12.99 -7.22
CA GLN A 437 16.16 13.88 -6.88
C GLN A 437 17.13 13.14 -5.96
N ARG A 438 18.21 12.61 -6.52
CA ARG A 438 19.27 11.93 -5.76
C ARG A 438 20.60 12.57 -6.06
N LYS A 439 21.36 12.84 -5.01
CA LYS A 439 22.68 13.44 -5.09
C LYS A 439 23.67 12.60 -4.29
N GLU A 440 24.88 12.48 -4.79
CA GLU A 440 25.96 11.85 -4.05
C GLU A 440 26.30 12.68 -2.80
N TYR A 441 26.53 12.00 -1.69
CA TYR A 441 27.06 12.64 -0.49
C TYR A 441 28.58 12.46 -0.46
N PRO A 442 29.37 13.54 -0.25
CA PRO A 442 30.82 13.47 -0.33
C PRO A 442 31.43 12.57 0.76
N GLN A 443 32.08 11.50 0.38
CA GLN A 443 32.74 10.58 1.32
C GLN A 443 33.96 11.21 2.02
N SER A 444 34.43 12.34 1.51
CA SER A 444 35.52 13.16 2.16
C SER A 444 35.05 13.89 3.40
N GLU A 445 33.72 14.15 3.51
CA GLU A 445 33.13 14.81 4.68
C GLU A 445 32.95 13.79 5.82
N LYS A 446 34.07 13.47 6.50
CA LYS A 446 34.05 12.49 7.57
C LYS A 446 33.13 12.94 8.71
N VAL A 447 32.44 11.99 9.30
CA VAL A 447 31.48 12.17 10.40
C VAL A 447 32.13 11.68 11.70
N GLU A 448 32.17 12.55 12.70
CA GLU A 448 32.53 12.13 14.05
C GLU A 448 31.35 11.37 14.68
N TYR A 449 31.62 10.19 15.21
CA TYR A 449 30.67 9.42 15.98
C TYR A 449 31.32 8.94 17.28
N THR A 450 30.64 9.24 18.40
CA THR A 450 31.09 8.84 19.74
C THR A 450 30.29 7.63 20.19
N PHE A 451 30.96 6.60 20.65
CA PHE A 451 30.37 5.36 21.18
C PHE A 451 31.09 4.94 22.47
N GLN A 452 30.49 4.03 23.22
CA GLN A 452 31.09 3.40 24.39
C GLN A 452 31.49 1.97 24.03
N ASP A 453 32.64 1.55 24.58
CA ASP A 453 33.05 0.15 24.52
C ASP A 453 32.36 -0.70 25.62
N GLU A 454 32.71 -1.97 25.68
CA GLU A 454 32.18 -2.93 26.67
C GLU A 454 32.53 -2.53 28.14
N THR A 455 33.53 -1.70 28.34
CA THR A 455 33.92 -1.19 29.65
C THR A 455 33.22 0.11 30.05
N GLY A 456 32.42 0.71 29.11
CA GLY A 456 31.78 2.00 29.28
C GLY A 456 32.70 3.20 28.98
N ALA A 457 33.91 2.98 28.48
CA ALA A 457 34.80 4.06 28.06
C ALA A 457 34.31 4.67 26.73
N SER A 458 34.28 6.01 26.65
CA SER A 458 33.85 6.73 25.46
C SER A 458 35.00 6.90 24.46
N PHE A 459 34.72 6.57 23.21
CA PHE A 459 35.60 6.74 22.06
C PHE A 459 34.96 7.56 20.97
N THR A 460 35.74 8.38 20.29
CA THR A 460 35.30 9.13 19.11
C THR A 460 36.14 8.70 17.91
N LYS A 461 35.45 8.37 16.79
CA LYS A 461 36.09 7.94 15.55
C LYS A 461 35.47 8.67 14.36
N LEU A 462 36.27 8.91 13.34
CA LEU A 462 35.86 9.46 12.06
C LEU A 462 35.37 8.34 11.13
N PHE A 463 34.13 8.43 10.69
CA PHE A 463 33.51 7.48 9.79
C PHE A 463 33.30 8.07 8.40
N THR A 464 33.20 7.19 7.40
CA THR A 464 32.85 7.56 6.03
C THR A 464 31.33 7.58 5.89
N PRO A 465 30.71 8.74 5.61
CA PRO A 465 29.27 8.85 5.42
C PRO A 465 28.83 8.13 4.15
N GLN A 466 27.64 7.59 4.18
CA GLN A 466 27.01 6.93 3.04
C GLN A 466 25.76 7.68 2.59
N GLY A 467 25.59 7.87 1.29
CA GLY A 467 24.45 8.49 0.63
C GLY A 467 24.00 7.70 -0.58
N HIS A 468 23.30 8.35 -1.50
CA HIS A 468 22.85 7.74 -2.73
C HIS A 468 24.00 7.23 -3.61
N ARG A 469 23.82 6.04 -4.18
CA ARG A 469 24.77 5.42 -5.12
C ARG A 469 24.17 5.21 -6.51
N ILE A 470 22.83 5.25 -6.62
CA ILE A 470 22.11 5.14 -7.87
C ILE A 470 21.62 6.54 -8.23
N LEU A 471 22.32 7.17 -9.15
CA LEU A 471 22.14 8.56 -9.55
C LEU A 471 21.55 8.71 -10.96
N ASN A 472 21.32 7.59 -11.65
CA ASN A 472 20.78 7.52 -13.00
C ASN A 472 19.86 6.31 -13.16
N PHE A 473 19.03 6.32 -14.19
CA PHE A 473 18.27 5.15 -14.60
C PHE A 473 19.18 3.99 -15.07
N PRO A 474 18.64 2.75 -15.20
CA PRO A 474 19.45 1.60 -15.62
C PRO A 474 20.16 1.76 -16.96
N ASP A 475 19.60 2.52 -17.90
CA ASP A 475 20.17 2.85 -19.20
C ASP A 475 21.19 4.01 -19.16
N LYS A 476 21.52 4.50 -17.96
CA LYS A 476 22.42 5.62 -17.70
C LYS A 476 21.86 7.01 -18.05
N SER A 477 20.61 7.12 -18.45
CA SER A 477 19.96 8.42 -18.60
C SER A 477 19.73 9.08 -17.24
N GLU A 478 19.66 10.41 -17.24
CA GLU A 478 19.34 11.19 -16.05
C GLU A 478 17.91 10.95 -15.59
N PHE A 479 17.64 11.14 -14.30
CA PHE A 479 16.30 11.09 -13.76
C PHE A 479 15.44 12.22 -14.36
N THR A 480 14.34 11.84 -14.98
CA THR A 480 13.38 12.77 -15.58
C THR A 480 11.98 12.47 -15.13
N ALA A 481 11.10 13.47 -15.11
CA ALA A 481 9.68 13.27 -14.89
C ALA A 481 9.05 12.36 -15.97
N ASN A 482 7.97 11.70 -15.64
CA ASN A 482 7.21 10.82 -16.54
C ASN A 482 8.07 9.75 -17.22
N SER A 483 9.08 9.25 -16.50
CA SER A 483 9.94 8.18 -17.02
C SER A 483 9.21 6.84 -16.96
N LYS A 484 9.41 6.02 -18.01
CA LYS A 484 8.96 4.63 -18.04
C LYS A 484 9.44 3.80 -16.83
N TYR A 485 10.55 4.18 -16.23
CA TYR A 485 11.13 3.53 -15.07
C TYR A 485 10.33 3.75 -13.76
N TYR A 486 9.29 4.57 -13.77
CA TYR A 486 8.38 4.73 -12.64
C TYR A 486 7.16 3.82 -12.70
N LEU A 487 6.84 3.25 -13.89
CA LEU A 487 5.63 2.46 -14.06
C LEU A 487 5.88 0.96 -13.89
N TYR A 488 4.97 0.29 -13.20
CA TYR A 488 4.91 -1.15 -13.18
C TYR A 488 4.48 -1.65 -14.56
N ARG A 489 5.19 -2.63 -15.08
CA ARG A 489 4.84 -3.25 -16.35
C ARG A 489 3.71 -4.26 -16.16
N ILE A 490 2.71 -4.26 -17.03
CA ILE A 490 1.70 -5.32 -17.09
C ILE A 490 2.43 -6.67 -17.30
N PRO A 491 2.11 -7.71 -16.52
CA PRO A 491 2.82 -8.99 -16.59
C PRO A 491 2.77 -9.62 -17.98
N ASP A 492 3.88 -10.20 -18.43
CA ASP A 492 3.95 -10.89 -19.72
C ASP A 492 2.90 -12.02 -19.86
N THR A 493 2.51 -12.65 -18.76
CA THR A 493 1.44 -13.64 -18.72
C THR A 493 0.12 -13.05 -19.14
N GLU A 494 -0.24 -11.89 -18.63
CA GLU A 494 -1.45 -11.15 -19.02
C GLU A 494 -1.39 -10.75 -20.50
N VAL A 495 -0.28 -10.12 -20.93
CA VAL A 495 -0.11 -9.70 -22.33
C VAL A 495 -0.26 -10.85 -23.31
N ARG A 496 0.19 -12.07 -22.93
CA ARG A 496 0.08 -13.26 -23.81
C ARG A 496 -1.28 -13.91 -23.78
N SER A 497 -1.94 -13.98 -22.63
CA SER A 497 -3.23 -14.67 -22.47
C SER A 497 -4.40 -13.80 -22.91
N ASN A 498 -4.38 -12.52 -22.60
CA ASN A 498 -5.43 -11.58 -22.91
C ASN A 498 -5.23 -10.94 -24.30
N LYS A 499 -5.78 -11.56 -25.33
CA LYS A 499 -5.68 -11.07 -26.73
C LYS A 499 -6.42 -9.78 -26.97
N LEU A 500 -7.30 -9.37 -26.09
CA LEU A 500 -8.07 -8.12 -26.18
C LEU A 500 -7.38 -6.97 -25.47
N LEU A 501 -6.34 -7.21 -24.67
CA LEU A 501 -5.73 -6.22 -23.76
C LEU A 501 -5.53 -4.83 -24.42
N TYR A 502 -4.96 -4.81 -25.61
CA TYR A 502 -4.65 -3.57 -26.35
C TYR A 502 -5.59 -3.33 -27.55
N SER A 503 -6.77 -3.94 -27.56
CA SER A 503 -7.73 -3.79 -28.68
C SER A 503 -8.41 -2.41 -28.73
N LYS A 504 -8.51 -1.71 -27.59
CA LYS A 504 -9.14 -0.38 -27.48
C LYS A 504 -8.10 0.74 -27.46
N TYR A 505 -7.02 0.55 -26.74
CA TYR A 505 -5.92 1.51 -26.60
C TYR A 505 -4.60 0.82 -26.93
N PRO A 506 -3.67 1.44 -27.67
CA PRO A 506 -2.36 0.87 -27.93
C PRO A 506 -1.55 0.79 -26.62
N PRO A 507 -0.58 -0.15 -26.53
CA PRO A 507 0.32 -0.21 -25.39
C PRO A 507 1.09 1.11 -25.27
N LEU A 508 1.50 1.43 -24.03
CA LEU A 508 2.43 2.54 -23.82
C LEU A 508 3.75 2.21 -24.55
N ASP A 509 4.25 3.14 -25.35
CA ASP A 509 5.55 3.01 -26.06
C ASP A 509 6.71 3.29 -25.09
N ILE A 510 6.79 2.46 -24.05
CA ILE A 510 7.76 2.64 -22.97
C ILE A 510 8.67 1.42 -22.77
N PHE A 511 8.41 0.30 -23.48
CA PHE A 511 9.16 -0.95 -23.31
C PHE A 511 9.58 -1.59 -24.62
#